data_460776300ef9556f04e8e2a85e70116f
#
_entry.id   460776300ef9556f04e8e2a85e70116f
#
_cell.length_a   1.000
_cell.length_b   1.000
_cell.length_c   1.000
_cell.angle_alpha   90.00
_cell.angle_beta   90.00
_cell.angle_gamma   90.00
#
_symmetry.space_group_name_H-M   'P 1'
#
loop_
_entity.id
_entity.type
_entity.pdbx_description
1 polymer ?
#
loop_
_entity_poly.entity_id
_entity_poly.type
_entity_poly.pdbx_seq_one_letter_code
_entity_poly.pdbx_strand_id
1 'polypeptide(L)'
;MRDTGNNRKRLPLAGTHMNTNHVVFFDTTLRDGEQSPGCSMTTQEKLTMAHALEDLGVDIIEAGFAMASEGDFAAIATITQAVRKPRIASLARAKAEDIEMAARSVQFADRARIHVFLACSDLHLEYKLKMSRAQALDQTAESVRLARSFVDDVEFSPEDATRADRDFLVEMVRVAVEAGATTINMPDTVGYSTPEEYGRMFAEVRERVPAIDAEGVVLSSHCHNDLGLAVANSLAAITNGARQVECTINGIGERAGNAALEEIAAALYVRGDRYGVSNSIKLENLYPTSQVLGQIITFHPSPNKAVVGDNAFAHESGIHQHGMLANPLCYEIMTPALVGVAKTHLVLGKHSGRAALRHRLEQLGFTLSREELQQTYYRFVALADRKKNIYDQDLVGIVPDQIRETRREPVAELD
;
A
#
# COMPACT_ATOMS: atom_id res chain seq x y z
N MET A 1 42.39 24.88 35.67
CA MET A 1 42.09 26.04 34.82
C MET A 1 42.00 25.60 33.39
N ARG A 2 40.88 25.53 32.87
CA ARG A 2 40.16 26.04 31.68
C ARG A 2 38.95 25.17 31.39
N ASP A 3 37.85 25.71 31.80
CA ASP A 3 36.51 25.34 31.47
C ASP A 3 36.30 25.60 29.95
N THR A 4 35.89 24.60 29.18
CA THR A 4 35.40 24.78 27.81
C THR A 4 33.98 24.27 27.72
N GLY A 5 33.06 25.09 28.21
CA GLY A 5 31.64 24.90 28.00
C GLY A 5 31.30 24.93 26.49
N ASN A 6 30.88 23.81 25.97
CA ASN A 6 30.38 23.70 24.60
C ASN A 6 28.89 24.06 24.55
N ASN A 7 28.66 25.38 24.48
CA ASN A 7 27.32 25.96 24.35
C ASN A 7 26.86 25.86 22.89
N ARG A 8 26.40 24.70 22.46
CA ARG A 8 25.71 24.56 21.16
C ARG A 8 24.33 25.24 21.26
N LYS A 9 24.27 26.47 20.81
CA LYS A 9 23.01 27.17 20.54
C LYS A 9 22.18 26.32 19.60
N ARG A 10 21.04 25.80 20.08
CA ARG A 10 20.00 25.22 19.25
C ARG A 10 19.49 26.31 18.31
N LEU A 11 19.77 26.18 17.02
CA LEU A 11 19.07 26.93 15.99
C LEU A 11 17.59 26.52 16.00
N PRO A 12 16.64 27.45 15.92
CA PRO A 12 15.24 27.09 15.77
C PRO A 12 15.08 26.31 14.44
N LEU A 13 14.49 25.15 14.51
CA LEU A 13 14.09 24.37 13.34
C LEU A 13 13.23 25.28 12.47
N ALA A 14 13.71 25.57 11.26
CA ALA A 14 12.90 26.19 10.24
C ALA A 14 11.71 25.25 9.99
N GLY A 15 10.54 25.68 10.45
CA GLY A 15 9.29 24.97 10.18
C GLY A 15 9.11 24.87 8.67
N THR A 16 9.40 23.72 8.11
CA THR A 16 8.83 23.32 6.83
C THR A 16 7.34 23.24 7.09
N HIS A 17 6.60 24.26 6.67
CA HIS A 17 5.14 24.17 6.55
C HIS A 17 4.86 22.94 5.70
N MET A 18 4.54 21.81 6.33
CA MET A 18 4.02 20.67 5.60
C MET A 18 2.79 21.17 4.85
N ASN A 19 2.78 20.94 3.54
CA ASN A 19 1.60 21.21 2.73
C ASN A 19 0.44 20.47 3.38
N THR A 20 -0.52 21.18 3.95
CA THR A 20 -1.62 20.62 4.73
C THR A 20 -2.45 19.59 3.95
N ASN A 21 -2.24 19.52 2.64
CA ASN A 21 -2.91 18.59 1.72
C ASN A 21 -2.02 17.44 1.23
N HIS A 22 -0.85 17.20 1.82
CA HIS A 22 0.00 16.05 1.49
C HIS A 22 -0.33 14.85 2.39
N VAL A 23 -0.54 13.68 1.78
CA VAL A 23 -0.72 12.40 2.47
C VAL A 23 0.58 11.63 2.40
N VAL A 24 1.15 11.33 3.56
CA VAL A 24 2.34 10.52 3.76
C VAL A 24 1.99 9.04 3.61
N PHE A 25 2.72 8.31 2.79
CA PHE A 25 2.61 6.87 2.66
C PHE A 25 3.64 6.18 3.55
N PHE A 26 3.15 5.48 4.56
CA PHE A 26 3.94 4.66 5.48
C PHE A 26 3.78 3.19 5.09
N ASP A 27 4.77 2.64 4.41
CA ASP A 27 4.76 1.23 4.02
C ASP A 27 5.23 0.34 5.18
N THR A 28 4.40 -0.64 5.53
CA THR A 28 4.69 -1.63 6.56
C THR A 28 4.80 -3.07 5.99
N THR A 29 5.11 -3.21 4.70
CA THR A 29 5.31 -4.51 4.03
C THR A 29 6.39 -5.35 4.72
N LEU A 30 7.47 -4.70 5.19
CA LEU A 30 8.62 -5.35 5.83
C LEU A 30 8.43 -5.64 7.33
N ARG A 31 7.28 -5.24 7.91
CA ARG A 31 6.94 -5.50 9.32
C ARG A 31 5.63 -6.26 9.43
N ASP A 32 4.46 -5.63 9.22
CA ASP A 32 3.14 -6.25 9.30
C ASP A 32 2.89 -7.21 8.13
N GLY A 33 3.29 -6.78 6.92
CA GLY A 33 3.19 -7.61 5.73
C GLY A 33 3.94 -8.94 5.87
N GLU A 34 5.14 -8.90 6.40
CA GLU A 34 5.99 -10.08 6.62
C GLU A 34 5.41 -11.06 7.66
N GLN A 35 4.57 -10.58 8.58
CA GLN A 35 3.93 -11.42 9.60
C GLN A 35 2.85 -12.35 9.02
N SER A 36 2.45 -12.13 7.77
CA SER A 36 1.54 -13.05 7.07
C SER A 36 2.20 -14.40 6.81
N PRO A 37 1.51 -15.53 7.03
CA PRO A 37 2.04 -16.85 6.69
C PRO A 37 2.48 -16.93 5.23
N GLY A 38 3.74 -17.29 4.98
CA GLY A 38 4.33 -17.38 3.64
C GLY A 38 4.96 -16.07 3.11
N CYS A 39 5.00 -15.02 3.93
CA CYS A 39 5.60 -13.72 3.56
C CYS A 39 6.91 -13.41 4.30
N SER A 40 7.45 -14.33 5.10
CA SER A 40 8.73 -14.13 5.79
C SER A 40 9.86 -13.88 4.79
N MET A 41 10.72 -12.91 5.09
CA MET A 41 11.79 -12.44 4.21
C MET A 41 13.16 -12.56 4.87
N THR A 42 14.16 -12.97 4.11
CA THR A 42 15.57 -12.86 4.52
C THR A 42 16.02 -11.39 4.51
N THR A 43 17.13 -11.08 5.19
CA THR A 43 17.71 -9.72 5.18
C THR A 43 17.95 -9.20 3.76
N GLN A 44 18.40 -10.06 2.83
CA GLN A 44 18.64 -9.65 1.45
C GLN A 44 17.35 -9.35 0.69
N GLU A 45 16.30 -10.13 0.91
CA GLU A 45 14.96 -9.90 0.33
C GLU A 45 14.34 -8.62 0.89
N LYS A 46 14.44 -8.39 2.21
CA LYS A 46 14.03 -7.11 2.83
C LYS A 46 14.76 -5.93 2.21
N LEU A 47 16.05 -6.03 1.98
CA LEU A 47 16.84 -4.97 1.34
C LEU A 47 16.39 -4.72 -0.10
N THR A 48 16.16 -5.79 -0.87
CA THR A 48 15.65 -5.69 -2.24
C THR A 48 14.29 -4.98 -2.27
N MET A 49 13.38 -5.38 -1.38
CA MET A 49 12.06 -4.76 -1.27
C MET A 49 12.15 -3.30 -0.80
N ALA A 50 13.05 -2.99 0.15
CA ALA A 50 13.25 -1.61 0.64
C ALA A 50 13.72 -0.66 -0.48
N HIS A 51 14.58 -1.12 -1.39
CA HIS A 51 14.96 -0.34 -2.57
C HIS A 51 13.79 -0.14 -3.54
N ALA A 52 12.96 -1.18 -3.77
CA ALA A 52 11.76 -1.04 -4.60
C ALA A 52 10.77 -0.03 -4.00
N LEU A 53 10.59 -0.02 -2.68
CA LEU A 53 9.77 0.95 -1.95
C LEU A 53 10.36 2.38 -2.04
N GLU A 54 11.68 2.54 -1.94
CA GLU A 54 12.36 3.82 -2.15
C GLU A 54 12.14 4.37 -3.56
N ASP A 55 12.24 3.51 -4.57
CA ASP A 55 12.02 3.87 -5.98
C ASP A 55 10.55 4.16 -6.28
N LEU A 56 9.63 3.47 -5.62
CA LEU A 56 8.19 3.75 -5.66
C LEU A 56 7.87 5.12 -5.07
N GLY A 57 8.69 5.62 -4.14
CA GLY A 57 8.53 6.94 -3.55
C GLY A 57 7.71 6.95 -2.28
N VAL A 58 7.69 5.85 -1.50
CA VAL A 58 7.09 5.88 -0.16
C VAL A 58 7.85 6.86 0.74
N ASP A 59 7.12 7.50 1.64
CA ASP A 59 7.71 8.51 2.52
C ASP A 59 8.38 7.87 3.74
N ILE A 60 7.84 6.74 4.21
CA ILE A 60 8.32 6.03 5.39
C ILE A 60 8.27 4.51 5.12
N ILE A 61 9.31 3.79 5.55
CA ILE A 61 9.38 2.33 5.55
C ILE A 61 9.48 1.85 7.00
N GLU A 62 8.52 1.04 7.45
CA GLU A 62 8.65 0.30 8.69
C GLU A 62 9.46 -0.98 8.40
N ALA A 63 10.73 -0.95 8.76
CA ALA A 63 11.70 -1.96 8.34
C ALA A 63 11.62 -3.26 9.16
N GLY A 64 10.90 -3.26 10.28
CA GLY A 64 10.71 -4.44 11.12
C GLY A 64 10.46 -4.14 12.60
N PHE A 65 10.58 -5.18 13.41
CA PHE A 65 10.48 -5.14 14.87
C PHE A 65 11.80 -5.60 15.48
N ALA A 66 12.68 -4.66 15.83
CA ALA A 66 14.05 -4.94 16.24
C ALA A 66 14.20 -5.91 17.43
N MET A 67 13.19 -5.94 18.31
CA MET A 67 13.18 -6.82 19.49
C MET A 67 12.70 -8.25 19.18
N ALA A 68 12.19 -8.51 17.97
CA ALA A 68 11.70 -9.85 17.62
C ALA A 68 12.82 -10.88 17.50
N SER A 69 13.96 -10.50 16.90
CA SER A 69 15.12 -11.36 16.75
C SER A 69 16.40 -10.58 16.42
N GLU A 70 17.56 -11.22 16.57
CA GLU A 70 18.85 -10.66 16.10
C GLU A 70 18.84 -10.44 14.57
N GLY A 71 18.16 -11.31 13.83
CA GLY A 71 18.00 -11.19 12.38
C GLY A 71 17.19 -9.97 11.99
N ASP A 72 16.07 -9.67 12.66
CA ASP A 72 15.28 -8.49 12.43
C ASP A 72 16.06 -7.21 12.75
N PHE A 73 16.76 -7.18 13.89
CA PHE A 73 17.66 -6.07 14.21
C PHE A 73 18.69 -5.82 13.10
N ALA A 74 19.36 -6.90 12.65
CA ALA A 74 20.38 -6.81 11.60
C ALA A 74 19.79 -6.34 10.26
N ALA A 75 18.59 -6.80 9.90
CA ALA A 75 17.89 -6.39 8.70
C ALA A 75 17.56 -4.89 8.72
N ILE A 76 16.98 -4.37 9.83
CA ILE A 76 16.70 -2.96 10.01
C ILE A 76 17.98 -2.14 9.89
N ALA A 77 19.04 -2.52 10.62
CA ALA A 77 20.33 -1.84 10.57
C ALA A 77 20.96 -1.81 9.16
N THR A 78 20.78 -2.89 8.38
CA THR A 78 21.23 -2.95 6.98
C THR A 78 20.45 -2.00 6.10
N ILE A 79 19.13 -1.97 6.22
CA ILE A 79 18.26 -1.07 5.45
C ILE A 79 18.60 0.39 5.76
N THR A 80 18.84 0.75 7.02
CA THR A 80 19.19 2.14 7.40
C THR A 80 20.50 2.62 6.80
N GLN A 81 21.42 1.71 6.46
CA GLN A 81 22.69 2.04 5.81
C GLN A 81 22.57 2.14 4.27
N ALA A 82 21.59 1.49 3.67
CA ALA A 82 21.45 1.39 2.23
C ALA A 82 20.41 2.37 1.64
N VAL A 83 19.28 2.53 2.30
CA VAL A 83 18.14 3.35 1.85
C VAL A 83 18.23 4.76 2.44
N ARG A 84 18.02 5.80 1.64
CA ARG A 84 18.28 7.19 2.03
C ARG A 84 17.09 8.14 1.95
N LYS A 85 16.21 7.94 0.96
CA LYS A 85 15.10 8.90 0.71
C LYS A 85 13.97 8.78 1.73
N PRO A 86 13.41 7.59 1.99
CA PRO A 86 12.34 7.45 2.97
C PRO A 86 12.88 7.58 4.40
N ARG A 87 12.00 7.91 5.33
CA ARG A 87 12.25 7.75 6.75
C ARG A 87 12.19 6.27 7.10
N ILE A 88 13.10 5.79 7.97
CA ILE A 88 13.10 4.41 8.40
C ILE A 88 12.53 4.33 9.82
N ALA A 89 11.51 3.51 9.98
CA ALA A 89 10.83 3.26 11.24
C ALA A 89 11.15 1.86 11.78
N SER A 90 11.19 1.72 13.08
CA SER A 90 11.21 0.43 13.79
C SER A 90 10.08 0.39 14.81
N LEU A 91 9.31 -0.71 14.82
CA LEU A 91 8.27 -0.94 15.79
C LEU A 91 8.86 -1.24 17.17
N ALA A 92 8.18 -0.80 18.23
CA ALA A 92 8.49 -1.10 19.62
C ALA A 92 7.21 -1.22 20.46
N ARG A 93 7.11 -2.24 21.29
CA ARG A 93 6.12 -2.22 22.38
C ARG A 93 6.45 -1.07 23.33
N ALA A 94 5.46 -0.60 24.07
CA ALA A 94 5.65 0.44 25.10
C ALA A 94 6.47 -0.10 26.29
N LYS A 95 7.70 -0.57 26.04
CA LYS A 95 8.68 -1.08 27.01
C LYS A 95 10.04 -0.48 26.73
N ALA A 96 10.78 -0.13 27.78
CA ALA A 96 12.07 0.53 27.65
C ALA A 96 13.04 -0.27 26.76
N GLU A 97 13.17 -1.57 26.98
CA GLU A 97 14.09 -2.44 26.24
C GLU A 97 13.77 -2.50 24.74
N ASP A 98 12.47 -2.52 24.36
CA ASP A 98 12.02 -2.53 22.98
C ASP A 98 12.36 -1.19 22.29
N ILE A 99 12.09 -0.07 23.00
CA ILE A 99 12.34 1.29 22.50
C ILE A 99 13.86 1.54 22.30
N GLU A 100 14.68 1.13 23.27
CA GLU A 100 16.14 1.21 23.15
C GLU A 100 16.67 0.35 22.00
N MET A 101 16.12 -0.84 21.81
CA MET A 101 16.50 -1.72 20.70
C MET A 101 16.09 -1.12 19.35
N ALA A 102 14.88 -0.56 19.25
CA ALA A 102 14.42 0.17 18.07
C ALA A 102 15.32 1.36 17.76
N ALA A 103 15.64 2.19 18.76
CA ALA A 103 16.54 3.33 18.62
C ALA A 103 17.92 2.93 18.08
N ARG A 104 18.49 1.85 18.60
CA ARG A 104 19.79 1.31 18.15
C ARG A 104 19.72 0.79 16.72
N SER A 105 18.61 0.16 16.32
CA SER A 105 18.46 -0.40 14.97
C SER A 105 18.34 0.69 13.90
N VAL A 106 17.74 1.84 14.22
CA VAL A 106 17.55 2.95 13.26
C VAL A 106 18.63 4.05 13.35
N GLN A 107 19.67 3.89 14.18
CA GLN A 107 20.66 4.92 14.46
C GLN A 107 21.44 5.45 13.24
N PHE A 108 21.52 4.67 12.17
CA PHE A 108 22.23 5.03 10.94
C PHE A 108 21.32 5.60 9.85
N ALA A 109 20.02 5.68 10.10
CA ALA A 109 19.08 6.31 9.17
C ALA A 109 19.29 7.83 9.15
N ASP A 110 19.24 8.43 7.95
CA ASP A 110 19.29 9.90 7.82
C ASP A 110 18.07 10.55 8.47
N ARG A 111 16.94 9.84 8.47
CA ARG A 111 15.69 10.21 9.12
C ARG A 111 15.12 8.98 9.81
N ALA A 112 15.16 8.95 11.14
CA ALA A 112 14.70 7.84 11.96
C ALA A 112 13.33 8.12 12.56
N ARG A 113 12.52 7.06 12.75
CA ARG A 113 11.28 7.05 13.52
C ARG A 113 11.27 5.85 14.47
N ILE A 114 10.77 6.05 15.68
CA ILE A 114 10.38 4.95 16.56
C ILE A 114 8.85 4.92 16.59
N HIS A 115 8.28 3.77 16.24
CA HIS A 115 6.85 3.53 16.27
C HIS A 115 6.52 2.73 17.54
N VAL A 116 5.92 3.40 18.53
CA VAL A 116 5.52 2.79 19.80
C VAL A 116 4.06 2.42 19.78
N PHE A 117 3.70 1.24 20.27
CA PHE A 117 2.29 0.86 20.42
C PHE A 117 1.97 0.31 21.80
N LEU A 118 0.74 0.59 22.24
CA LEU A 118 0.12 0.01 23.43
C LEU A 118 -1.39 -0.12 23.18
N ALA A 119 -1.97 -1.25 23.57
CA ALA A 119 -3.40 -1.45 23.37
C ALA A 119 -4.26 -0.54 24.26
N CYS A 120 -5.40 -0.11 23.71
CA CYS A 120 -6.34 0.78 24.39
C CYS A 120 -7.74 0.19 24.60
N SER A 121 -8.11 -0.92 23.94
CA SER A 121 -9.40 -1.56 24.21
C SER A 121 -9.40 -2.29 25.54
N ASP A 122 -10.52 -2.23 26.28
CA ASP A 122 -10.67 -2.96 27.54
C ASP A 122 -10.41 -4.45 27.39
N LEU A 123 -10.79 -5.02 26.24
CA LEU A 123 -10.54 -6.41 25.91
C LEU A 123 -9.03 -6.74 25.95
N HIS A 124 -8.21 -5.91 25.32
CA HIS A 124 -6.76 -6.12 25.31
C HIS A 124 -6.12 -5.78 26.66
N LEU A 125 -6.60 -4.74 27.35
CA LEU A 125 -6.10 -4.38 28.67
C LEU A 125 -6.34 -5.50 29.67
N GLU A 126 -7.54 -6.10 29.67
CA GLU A 126 -7.91 -7.17 30.60
C GLU A 126 -7.21 -8.49 30.29
N TYR A 127 -7.31 -8.98 29.05
CA TYR A 127 -6.90 -10.34 28.71
C TYR A 127 -5.45 -10.45 28.24
N LYS A 128 -4.95 -9.47 27.49
CA LYS A 128 -3.59 -9.49 26.90
C LYS A 128 -2.56 -8.85 27.82
N LEU A 129 -2.84 -7.66 28.35
CA LEU A 129 -1.88 -6.85 29.10
C LEU A 129 -2.02 -6.98 30.61
N LYS A 130 -3.21 -7.34 31.13
CA LYS A 130 -3.54 -7.39 32.55
C LYS A 130 -3.22 -6.08 33.25
N MET A 131 -3.68 -4.98 32.67
CA MET A 131 -3.32 -3.61 33.00
C MET A 131 -4.60 -2.78 33.18
N SER A 132 -4.61 -1.86 34.13
CA SER A 132 -5.70 -0.88 34.26
C SER A 132 -5.54 0.24 33.22
N ARG A 133 -6.63 0.97 32.91
CA ARG A 133 -6.60 2.15 32.06
C ARG A 133 -5.59 3.20 32.55
N ALA A 134 -5.51 3.44 33.87
CA ALA A 134 -4.56 4.38 34.47
C ALA A 134 -3.10 3.95 34.22
N GLN A 135 -2.77 2.69 34.42
CA GLN A 135 -1.44 2.16 34.11
C GLN A 135 -1.10 2.27 32.63
N ALA A 136 -2.08 2.08 31.75
CA ALA A 136 -1.86 2.24 30.31
C ALA A 136 -1.56 3.71 29.93
N LEU A 137 -2.22 4.69 30.56
CA LEU A 137 -1.92 6.11 30.36
C LEU A 137 -0.51 6.47 30.84
N ASP A 138 -0.13 6.02 32.04
CA ASP A 138 1.22 6.25 32.58
C ASP A 138 2.28 5.65 31.65
N GLN A 139 2.10 4.41 31.22
CA GLN A 139 3.03 3.72 30.33
C GLN A 139 3.09 4.36 28.95
N THR A 140 1.98 4.89 28.43
CA THR A 140 1.95 5.69 27.19
C THR A 140 2.86 6.91 27.31
N ALA A 141 2.68 7.70 28.38
CA ALA A 141 3.47 8.89 28.61
C ALA A 141 4.98 8.58 28.77
N GLU A 142 5.32 7.56 29.54
CA GLU A 142 6.71 7.16 29.78
C GLU A 142 7.38 6.66 28.48
N SER A 143 6.72 5.78 27.74
CA SER A 143 7.26 5.19 26.51
C SER A 143 7.46 6.22 25.39
N VAL A 144 6.50 7.13 25.20
CA VAL A 144 6.64 8.21 24.21
C VAL A 144 7.78 9.18 24.58
N ARG A 145 7.86 9.58 25.84
CA ARG A 145 8.98 10.44 26.31
C ARG A 145 10.33 9.75 26.14
N LEU A 146 10.41 8.46 26.44
CA LEU A 146 11.64 7.69 26.23
C LEU A 146 12.02 7.63 24.75
N ALA A 147 11.09 7.30 23.86
CA ALA A 147 11.33 7.28 22.43
C ALA A 147 11.79 8.67 21.91
N ARG A 148 11.14 9.74 22.39
CA ARG A 148 11.54 11.14 22.07
C ARG A 148 12.95 11.51 22.53
N SER A 149 13.49 10.83 23.53
CA SER A 149 14.88 11.06 23.94
C SER A 149 15.92 10.54 22.94
N PHE A 150 15.54 9.62 22.06
CA PHE A 150 16.40 9.02 21.04
C PHE A 150 16.22 9.65 19.65
N VAL A 151 14.98 9.97 19.26
CA VAL A 151 14.65 10.49 17.92
C VAL A 151 13.68 11.67 17.99
N ASP A 152 13.71 12.52 16.96
CA ASP A 152 12.79 13.67 16.86
C ASP A 152 11.40 13.30 16.31
N ASP A 153 11.21 12.11 15.79
CA ASP A 153 9.96 11.64 15.20
C ASP A 153 9.50 10.35 15.87
N VAL A 154 8.38 10.43 16.59
CA VAL A 154 7.78 9.32 17.32
C VAL A 154 6.34 9.17 16.91
N GLU A 155 6.00 7.98 16.41
CA GLU A 155 4.63 7.56 16.17
C GLU A 155 4.13 6.75 17.36
N PHE A 156 2.89 7.04 17.78
CA PHE A 156 2.22 6.25 18.81
C PHE A 156 0.91 5.67 18.27
N SER A 157 0.74 4.36 18.46
CA SER A 157 -0.47 3.62 18.10
C SER A 157 -1.22 3.11 19.36
N PRO A 158 -2.40 3.65 19.69
CA PRO A 158 -3.34 3.01 20.59
C PRO A 158 -3.95 1.77 19.92
N GLU A 159 -3.30 0.61 20.06
CA GLU A 159 -3.72 -0.64 19.41
C GLU A 159 -5.17 -0.98 19.75
N ASP A 160 -5.94 -1.46 18.76
CA ASP A 160 -7.36 -1.77 18.87
C ASP A 160 -8.25 -0.53 19.13
N ALA A 161 -7.88 0.60 18.52
CA ALA A 161 -8.55 1.89 18.70
C ALA A 161 -10.04 1.86 18.36
N THR A 162 -10.43 1.07 17.35
CA THR A 162 -11.81 1.00 16.86
C THR A 162 -12.76 0.32 17.83
N ARG A 163 -12.26 -0.58 18.69
CA ARG A 163 -13.06 -1.26 19.74
C ARG A 163 -12.85 -0.68 21.14
N ALA A 164 -12.04 0.36 21.27
CA ALA A 164 -11.82 1.03 22.53
C ALA A 164 -13.03 1.89 22.94
N ASP A 165 -13.18 2.08 24.26
CA ASP A 165 -14.03 3.14 24.78
C ASP A 165 -13.57 4.49 24.23
N ARG A 166 -14.50 5.27 23.68
CA ARG A 166 -14.16 6.49 22.95
C ARG A 166 -13.53 7.57 23.84
N ASP A 167 -13.99 7.70 25.07
CA ASP A 167 -13.44 8.68 26.01
C ASP A 167 -12.03 8.28 26.43
N PHE A 168 -11.80 6.99 26.63
CA PHE A 168 -10.46 6.48 26.96
C PHE A 168 -9.48 6.59 25.78
N LEU A 169 -9.92 6.33 24.55
CA LEU A 169 -9.10 6.55 23.36
C LEU A 169 -8.64 8.01 23.28
N VAL A 170 -9.57 8.97 23.42
CA VAL A 170 -9.26 10.41 23.40
C VAL A 170 -8.27 10.78 24.50
N GLU A 171 -8.44 10.22 25.70
CA GLU A 171 -7.52 10.42 26.82
C GLU A 171 -6.11 9.92 26.49
N MET A 172 -6.00 8.70 25.98
CA MET A 172 -4.71 8.10 25.61
C MET A 172 -4.01 8.90 24.48
N VAL A 173 -4.75 9.34 23.48
CA VAL A 173 -4.22 10.21 22.40
C VAL A 173 -3.70 11.52 22.98
N ARG A 174 -4.45 12.17 23.87
CA ARG A 174 -4.02 13.42 24.53
C ARG A 174 -2.71 13.21 25.29
N VAL A 175 -2.62 12.16 26.10
CA VAL A 175 -1.43 11.80 26.87
C VAL A 175 -0.23 11.56 25.94
N ALA A 176 -0.41 10.86 24.81
CA ALA A 176 0.66 10.62 23.85
C ALA A 176 1.15 11.92 23.19
N VAL A 177 0.23 12.83 22.81
CA VAL A 177 0.55 14.14 22.22
C VAL A 177 1.33 14.99 23.24
N GLU A 178 0.85 15.10 24.48
CA GLU A 178 1.52 15.83 25.58
C GLU A 178 2.89 15.23 25.93
N ALA A 179 3.08 13.94 25.72
CA ALA A 179 4.38 13.28 25.90
C ALA A 179 5.35 13.51 24.74
N GLY A 180 4.88 14.08 23.61
CA GLY A 180 5.69 14.49 22.46
C GLY A 180 5.59 13.57 21.25
N ALA A 181 4.53 12.75 21.10
CA ALA A 181 4.28 12.03 19.86
C ALA A 181 4.07 13.01 18.69
N THR A 182 4.73 12.77 17.58
CA THR A 182 4.62 13.59 16.36
C THR A 182 3.58 13.05 15.38
N THR A 183 3.22 11.78 15.55
CA THR A 183 2.19 11.09 14.78
C THR A 183 1.35 10.23 15.72
N ILE A 184 0.04 10.29 15.57
CA ILE A 184 -0.91 9.40 16.22
C ILE A 184 -1.56 8.53 15.15
N ASN A 185 -1.30 7.24 15.20
CA ASN A 185 -1.92 6.27 14.34
C ASN A 185 -3.10 5.61 15.07
N MET A 186 -4.26 5.53 14.43
CA MET A 186 -5.47 4.95 15.02
C MET A 186 -5.85 3.66 14.29
N PRO A 187 -5.40 2.48 14.79
CA PRO A 187 -5.57 1.24 14.04
C PRO A 187 -6.97 0.61 14.17
N ASP A 188 -7.48 0.16 13.04
CA ASP A 188 -8.54 -0.85 12.94
C ASP A 188 -7.89 -2.25 12.93
N THR A 189 -7.44 -2.65 14.10
CA THR A 189 -6.55 -3.81 14.31
C THR A 189 -7.17 -5.13 13.86
N VAL A 190 -8.49 -5.26 13.87
CA VAL A 190 -9.20 -6.48 13.49
C VAL A 190 -10.10 -6.32 12.26
N GLY A 191 -9.96 -5.21 11.53
CA GLY A 191 -10.71 -4.95 10.30
C GLY A 191 -12.22 -4.93 10.51
N TYR A 192 -12.66 -4.33 11.61
CA TYR A 192 -14.01 -4.37 12.15
C TYR A 192 -14.89 -3.20 11.71
N SER A 193 -14.28 -2.03 11.48
CA SER A 193 -15.01 -0.78 11.27
C SER A 193 -15.56 -0.64 9.86
N THR A 194 -16.69 0.06 9.76
CA THR A 194 -17.16 0.62 8.49
C THR A 194 -16.46 1.95 8.18
N PRO A 195 -16.41 2.38 6.90
CA PRO A 195 -15.76 3.64 6.54
C PRO A 195 -16.31 4.88 7.25
N GLU A 196 -17.63 4.91 7.47
CA GLU A 196 -18.28 6.01 8.18
C GLU A 196 -17.90 6.07 9.65
N GLU A 197 -17.89 4.93 10.33
CA GLU A 197 -17.50 4.83 11.75
C GLU A 197 -16.03 5.20 11.94
N TYR A 198 -15.18 4.69 11.06
CA TYR A 198 -13.74 4.93 11.10
C TYR A 198 -13.42 6.41 10.83
N GLY A 199 -13.99 7.00 9.79
CA GLY A 199 -13.81 8.43 9.51
C GLY A 199 -14.32 9.33 10.64
N ARG A 200 -15.48 9.00 11.22
CA ARG A 200 -16.03 9.74 12.37
C ARG A 200 -15.09 9.73 13.57
N MET A 201 -14.39 8.62 13.83
CA MET A 201 -13.40 8.53 14.90
C MET A 201 -12.27 9.55 14.73
N PHE A 202 -11.78 9.76 13.51
CA PHE A 202 -10.74 10.76 13.24
C PHE A 202 -11.23 12.18 13.50
N ALA A 203 -12.42 12.52 13.01
CA ALA A 203 -13.01 13.83 13.23
C ALA A 203 -13.22 14.10 14.73
N GLU A 204 -13.75 13.14 15.47
CA GLU A 204 -13.99 13.24 16.91
C GLU A 204 -12.70 13.41 17.72
N VAL A 205 -11.69 12.58 17.46
CA VAL A 205 -10.39 12.68 18.16
C VAL A 205 -9.74 14.04 17.91
N ARG A 206 -9.75 14.52 16.66
CA ARG A 206 -9.20 15.83 16.31
C ARG A 206 -9.93 16.98 17.02
N GLU A 207 -11.26 16.92 17.09
CA GLU A 207 -12.08 17.92 17.78
C GLU A 207 -11.79 17.94 19.29
N ARG A 208 -11.66 16.74 19.91
CA ARG A 208 -11.51 16.60 21.36
C ARG A 208 -10.08 16.74 21.87
N VAL A 209 -9.09 16.71 20.98
CA VAL A 209 -7.66 16.91 21.27
C VAL A 209 -7.10 18.05 20.41
N PRO A 210 -7.42 19.33 20.68
CA PRO A 210 -6.97 20.48 19.88
C PRO A 210 -5.44 20.62 19.76
N ALA A 211 -4.68 20.01 20.67
CA ALA A 211 -3.22 19.98 20.63
C ALA A 211 -2.69 19.30 19.33
N ILE A 212 -3.45 18.39 18.70
CA ILE A 212 -3.11 17.79 17.43
C ILE A 212 -2.83 18.87 16.37
N ASP A 213 -3.76 19.82 16.22
CA ASP A 213 -3.61 20.92 15.26
C ASP A 213 -2.61 21.98 15.72
N ALA A 214 -2.60 22.29 17.02
CA ALA A 214 -1.74 23.32 17.60
C ALA A 214 -0.25 22.96 17.52
N GLU A 215 0.08 21.69 17.68
CA GLU A 215 1.47 21.19 17.67
C GLU A 215 1.85 20.55 16.32
N GLY A 216 0.93 20.49 15.36
CA GLY A 216 1.15 19.92 14.03
C GLY A 216 1.34 18.41 14.05
N VAL A 217 0.66 17.70 14.96
CA VAL A 217 0.69 16.25 15.06
C VAL A 217 -0.07 15.64 13.89
N VAL A 218 0.52 14.64 13.23
CA VAL A 218 -0.07 13.95 12.10
C VAL A 218 -1.01 12.85 12.59
N LEU A 219 -2.22 12.80 12.06
CA LEU A 219 -3.11 11.65 12.23
C LEU A 219 -2.84 10.62 11.15
N SER A 220 -2.66 9.36 11.53
CA SER A 220 -2.37 8.21 10.70
C SER A 220 -3.48 7.17 10.78
N SER A 221 -3.75 6.50 9.67
CA SER A 221 -4.66 5.36 9.61
C SER A 221 -3.91 4.06 9.36
N HIS A 222 -4.30 3.00 10.06
CA HIS A 222 -3.87 1.63 9.84
C HIS A 222 -5.10 0.72 9.84
N CYS A 223 -5.31 -0.03 8.77
CA CYS A 223 -6.54 -0.84 8.62
C CYS A 223 -6.22 -2.24 8.17
N HIS A 224 -6.71 -3.24 8.93
CA HIS A 224 -6.79 -4.62 8.48
C HIS A 224 -8.03 -4.86 7.60
N ASN A 225 -7.98 -5.92 6.78
CA ASN A 225 -8.91 -6.12 5.67
C ASN A 225 -9.90 -7.28 5.90
N ASP A 226 -10.20 -7.62 7.15
CA ASP A 226 -11.03 -8.78 7.51
C ASP A 226 -12.44 -8.72 6.91
N LEU A 227 -13.02 -7.52 6.80
CA LEU A 227 -14.30 -7.28 6.12
C LEU A 227 -14.15 -6.80 4.65
N GLY A 228 -12.92 -6.72 4.12
CA GLY A 228 -12.68 -6.18 2.77
C GLY A 228 -12.81 -4.66 2.69
N LEU A 229 -12.69 -3.92 3.78
CA LEU A 229 -12.96 -2.48 3.86
C LEU A 229 -11.70 -1.64 4.14
N ALA A 230 -10.52 -2.24 4.25
CA ALA A 230 -9.31 -1.55 4.68
C ALA A 230 -8.98 -0.30 3.85
N VAL A 231 -9.02 -0.40 2.53
CA VAL A 231 -8.78 0.73 1.62
C VAL A 231 -9.86 1.79 1.78
N ALA A 232 -11.13 1.39 1.86
CA ALA A 232 -12.25 2.33 2.03
C ALA A 232 -12.16 3.06 3.38
N ASN A 233 -11.76 2.38 4.44
CA ASN A 233 -11.53 2.95 5.76
C ASN A 233 -10.38 3.97 5.72
N SER A 234 -9.25 3.63 5.11
CA SER A 234 -8.11 4.55 4.95
C SER A 234 -8.49 5.81 4.18
N LEU A 235 -9.25 5.69 3.10
CA LEU A 235 -9.77 6.83 2.33
C LEU A 235 -10.78 7.69 3.15
N ALA A 236 -11.58 7.05 3.99
CA ALA A 236 -12.48 7.76 4.92
C ALA A 236 -11.70 8.53 5.98
N ALA A 237 -10.61 7.95 6.52
CA ALA A 237 -9.71 8.63 7.44
C ALA A 237 -9.08 9.88 6.81
N ILE A 238 -8.57 9.78 5.56
CA ILE A 238 -8.01 10.93 4.81
C ILE A 238 -9.05 12.05 4.68
N THR A 239 -10.29 11.70 4.32
CA THR A 239 -11.38 12.68 4.19
C THR A 239 -11.70 13.37 5.52
N ASN A 240 -11.43 12.71 6.66
CA ASN A 240 -11.67 13.21 8.00
C ASN A 240 -10.39 13.71 8.72
N GLY A 241 -9.34 14.04 7.97
CA GLY A 241 -8.19 14.75 8.49
C GLY A 241 -6.93 13.92 8.70
N ALA A 242 -6.91 12.62 8.44
CA ALA A 242 -5.67 11.87 8.40
C ALA A 242 -4.75 12.39 7.28
N ARG A 243 -3.46 12.44 7.57
CA ARG A 243 -2.41 12.86 6.61
C ARG A 243 -1.25 11.87 6.53
N GLN A 244 -1.42 10.72 7.14
CA GLN A 244 -0.59 9.53 6.93
C GLN A 244 -1.50 8.30 6.77
N VAL A 245 -1.09 7.37 5.92
CA VAL A 245 -1.72 6.05 5.78
C VAL A 245 -0.65 4.98 5.91
N GLU A 246 -0.86 4.03 6.84
CA GLU A 246 -0.12 2.78 6.86
C GLU A 246 -0.76 1.80 5.90
N CYS A 247 0.06 1.16 5.08
CA CYS A 247 -0.39 0.25 4.04
C CYS A 247 0.72 -0.73 3.67
N THR A 248 0.39 -1.72 2.87
CA THR A 248 1.37 -2.69 2.37
C THR A 248 1.22 -2.90 0.87
N ILE A 249 2.30 -3.26 0.20
CA ILE A 249 2.23 -3.71 -1.19
C ILE A 249 1.33 -4.95 -1.27
N ASN A 250 0.43 -4.96 -2.22
CA ASN A 250 -0.58 -6.01 -2.45
C ASN A 250 -1.55 -6.23 -1.28
N GLY A 251 -1.49 -5.40 -0.24
CA GLY A 251 -2.32 -5.54 0.95
C GLY A 251 -1.94 -6.76 1.80
N ILE A 252 -0.71 -7.26 1.74
CA ILE A 252 -0.29 -8.40 2.58
C ILE A 252 -0.29 -8.02 4.06
N GLY A 253 -0.44 -8.99 4.97
CA GLY A 253 -0.43 -8.79 6.43
C GLY A 253 -1.20 -9.87 7.16
N GLU A 254 -1.30 -9.70 8.48
CA GLU A 254 -2.01 -10.64 9.33
C GLU A 254 -3.44 -10.93 8.83
N ARG A 255 -3.87 -12.19 8.90
CA ARG A 255 -5.20 -12.70 8.53
C ARG A 255 -5.58 -12.39 7.09
N ALA A 256 -6.48 -11.40 6.86
CA ALA A 256 -6.92 -10.98 5.53
C ALA A 256 -6.03 -9.86 4.92
N GLY A 257 -4.98 -9.45 5.65
CA GLY A 257 -4.03 -8.43 5.22
C GLY A 257 -4.38 -7.01 5.63
N ASN A 258 -3.66 -6.06 5.07
CA ASN A 258 -3.74 -4.62 5.31
C ASN A 258 -4.43 -3.87 4.16
N ALA A 259 -4.57 -2.57 4.33
CA ALA A 259 -4.92 -1.69 3.22
C ALA A 259 -3.83 -1.75 2.14
N ALA A 260 -4.22 -1.97 0.89
CA ALA A 260 -3.30 -2.10 -0.22
C ALA A 260 -2.80 -0.73 -0.69
N LEU A 261 -1.48 -0.53 -0.70
CA LEU A 261 -0.83 0.73 -1.08
C LEU A 261 -1.24 1.18 -2.48
N GLU A 262 -1.17 0.28 -3.45
CA GLU A 262 -1.49 0.53 -4.86
C GLU A 262 -2.94 1.00 -5.05
N GLU A 263 -3.87 0.45 -4.28
CA GLU A 263 -5.29 0.80 -4.39
C GLU A 263 -5.56 2.19 -3.81
N ILE A 264 -4.93 2.54 -2.66
CA ILE A 264 -5.03 3.88 -2.08
C ILE A 264 -4.41 4.91 -3.03
N ALA A 265 -3.19 4.67 -3.52
CA ALA A 265 -2.49 5.60 -4.40
C ALA A 265 -3.25 5.85 -5.70
N ALA A 266 -3.74 4.79 -6.35
CA ALA A 266 -4.56 4.87 -7.55
C ALA A 266 -5.88 5.61 -7.29
N ALA A 267 -6.57 5.34 -6.17
CA ALA A 267 -7.82 6.02 -5.82
C ALA A 267 -7.62 7.52 -5.60
N LEU A 268 -6.55 7.93 -4.90
CA LEU A 268 -6.23 9.35 -4.67
C LEU A 268 -5.90 10.07 -5.98
N TYR A 269 -5.23 9.41 -6.91
CA TYR A 269 -4.92 9.98 -8.23
C TYR A 269 -6.17 10.10 -9.11
N VAL A 270 -6.89 8.99 -9.32
CA VAL A 270 -8.06 8.94 -10.22
C VAL A 270 -9.19 9.85 -9.70
N ARG A 271 -9.34 9.94 -8.39
CA ARG A 271 -10.37 10.77 -7.74
C ARG A 271 -9.77 11.98 -7.04
N GLY A 272 -8.71 12.56 -7.64
CA GLY A 272 -8.13 13.82 -7.17
C GLY A 272 -9.16 14.97 -7.05
N ASP A 273 -10.19 14.94 -7.90
CA ASP A 273 -11.36 15.84 -7.82
C ASP A 273 -12.09 15.77 -6.47
N ARG A 274 -12.10 14.59 -5.85
CA ARG A 274 -12.79 14.36 -4.58
C ARG A 274 -11.88 14.54 -3.38
N TYR A 275 -10.67 14.03 -3.43
CA TYR A 275 -9.79 14.02 -2.26
C TYR A 275 -8.94 15.28 -2.12
N GLY A 276 -8.54 15.90 -3.23
CA GLY A 276 -7.79 17.17 -3.24
C GLY A 276 -6.46 17.11 -2.50
N VAL A 277 -5.85 15.93 -2.38
CA VAL A 277 -4.58 15.70 -1.69
C VAL A 277 -3.48 15.33 -2.68
N SER A 278 -2.22 15.59 -2.30
CA SER A 278 -1.02 15.13 -3.00
C SER A 278 -0.35 13.99 -2.22
N ASN A 279 0.51 13.24 -2.89
CA ASN A 279 1.40 12.25 -2.28
C ASN A 279 2.67 12.10 -3.12
N SER A 280 3.64 11.32 -2.63
CA SER A 280 4.96 11.12 -3.25
C SER A 280 5.04 9.87 -4.14
N ILE A 281 3.97 9.06 -4.22
CA ILE A 281 3.99 7.77 -4.93
C ILE A 281 4.11 7.98 -6.44
N LYS A 282 5.06 7.29 -7.04
CA LYS A 282 5.25 7.20 -8.49
C LYS A 282 4.42 6.04 -9.01
N LEU A 283 3.27 6.36 -9.55
CA LEU A 283 2.28 5.35 -9.95
C LEU A 283 2.82 4.33 -10.95
N GLU A 284 3.71 4.75 -11.86
CA GLU A 284 4.37 3.89 -12.83
C GLU A 284 5.23 2.78 -12.21
N ASN A 285 5.56 2.89 -10.93
CA ASN A 285 6.31 1.87 -10.19
C ASN A 285 5.41 0.93 -9.38
N LEU A 286 4.08 1.09 -9.37
CA LEU A 286 3.17 0.24 -8.59
C LEU A 286 3.24 -1.23 -9.03
N TYR A 287 3.04 -1.50 -10.33
CA TYR A 287 3.09 -2.86 -10.85
C TYR A 287 4.49 -3.48 -10.72
N PRO A 288 5.60 -2.80 -11.11
CA PRO A 288 6.95 -3.32 -10.87
C PRO A 288 7.23 -3.69 -9.41
N THR A 289 6.83 -2.84 -8.46
CA THR A 289 7.03 -3.11 -7.02
C THR A 289 6.21 -4.31 -6.56
N SER A 290 4.96 -4.44 -7.02
CA SER A 290 4.13 -5.63 -6.77
C SER A 290 4.79 -6.91 -7.30
N GLN A 291 5.42 -6.85 -8.49
CA GLN A 291 6.12 -7.99 -9.07
C GLN A 291 7.39 -8.36 -8.27
N VAL A 292 8.14 -7.37 -7.75
CA VAL A 292 9.28 -7.62 -6.87
C VAL A 292 8.83 -8.39 -5.62
N LEU A 293 7.75 -7.95 -4.97
CA LEU A 293 7.19 -8.67 -3.82
C LEU A 293 6.77 -10.10 -4.20
N GLY A 294 6.09 -10.29 -5.32
CA GLY A 294 5.66 -11.60 -5.81
C GLY A 294 6.81 -12.58 -6.11
N GLN A 295 8.02 -12.08 -6.37
CA GLN A 295 9.23 -12.92 -6.51
C GLN A 295 9.84 -13.31 -5.17
N ILE A 296 9.57 -12.57 -4.11
CA ILE A 296 10.11 -12.78 -2.77
C ILE A 296 9.24 -13.73 -1.95
N ILE A 297 7.92 -13.52 -1.97
CA ILE A 297 6.98 -14.29 -1.15
C ILE A 297 6.43 -15.52 -1.88
N THR A 298 5.76 -16.42 -1.14
CA THR A 298 5.30 -17.71 -1.69
C THR A 298 4.02 -17.65 -2.51
N PHE A 299 3.35 -16.51 -2.60
CA PHE A 299 2.12 -16.34 -3.38
C PHE A 299 2.09 -14.99 -4.11
N HIS A 300 1.33 -14.95 -5.20
CA HIS A 300 1.09 -13.75 -6.00
C HIS A 300 -0.29 -13.17 -5.68
N PRO A 301 -0.53 -11.88 -5.98
CA PRO A 301 -1.88 -11.33 -5.92
C PRO A 301 -2.83 -12.12 -6.82
N SER A 302 -4.11 -12.18 -6.44
CA SER A 302 -5.11 -12.83 -7.29
C SER A 302 -5.20 -12.14 -8.65
N PRO A 303 -5.48 -12.86 -9.75
CA PRO A 303 -5.53 -12.26 -11.08
C PRO A 303 -6.48 -11.07 -11.21
N ASN A 304 -7.54 -11.02 -10.41
CA ASN A 304 -8.51 -9.93 -10.38
C ASN A 304 -8.19 -8.85 -9.31
N LYS A 305 -6.99 -8.85 -8.73
CA LYS A 305 -6.56 -7.81 -7.79
C LYS A 305 -6.62 -6.45 -8.49
N ALA A 306 -7.20 -5.47 -7.83
CA ALA A 306 -7.26 -4.13 -8.38
C ALA A 306 -5.84 -3.56 -8.64
N VAL A 307 -5.69 -2.78 -9.69
CA VAL A 307 -4.47 -2.07 -10.11
C VAL A 307 -3.35 -2.98 -10.63
N VAL A 308 -2.98 -4.05 -9.91
CA VAL A 308 -1.77 -4.85 -10.18
C VAL A 308 -2.04 -6.31 -10.54
N GLY A 309 -3.29 -6.76 -10.54
CA GLY A 309 -3.64 -8.13 -10.95
C GLY A 309 -3.56 -8.30 -12.46
N ASP A 310 -3.25 -9.50 -12.93
CA ASP A 310 -3.10 -9.82 -14.36
C ASP A 310 -4.34 -9.46 -15.20
N ASN A 311 -5.53 -9.52 -14.59
CA ASN A 311 -6.79 -9.19 -15.25
C ASN A 311 -7.22 -7.74 -15.09
N ALA A 312 -6.48 -6.91 -14.34
CA ALA A 312 -6.86 -5.51 -14.07
C ALA A 312 -7.03 -4.68 -15.37
N PHE A 313 -6.29 -5.05 -16.41
CA PHE A 313 -6.32 -4.44 -17.74
C PHE A 313 -6.60 -5.48 -18.85
N ALA A 314 -7.36 -6.52 -18.55
CA ALA A 314 -7.73 -7.56 -19.50
C ALA A 314 -9.23 -7.54 -19.81
N HIS A 315 -9.57 -7.65 -21.09
CA HIS A 315 -10.96 -7.66 -21.57
C HIS A 315 -11.22 -8.89 -22.44
N GLU A 316 -12.19 -9.72 -22.05
CA GLU A 316 -12.62 -10.90 -22.83
C GLU A 316 -14.02 -10.71 -23.43
N SER A 317 -14.91 -9.99 -22.75
CA SER A 317 -16.28 -9.74 -23.23
C SER A 317 -16.30 -8.96 -24.54
N GLY A 318 -17.01 -9.46 -25.55
CA GLY A 318 -17.10 -8.81 -26.86
C GLY A 318 -17.66 -7.38 -26.84
N ILE A 319 -18.56 -7.07 -25.89
CA ILE A 319 -19.09 -5.70 -25.69
C ILE A 319 -17.98 -4.79 -25.20
N HIS A 320 -17.23 -5.23 -24.20
CA HIS A 320 -16.09 -4.46 -23.64
C HIS A 320 -14.99 -4.28 -24.69
N GLN A 321 -14.60 -5.36 -25.39
CA GLN A 321 -13.59 -5.30 -26.43
C GLN A 321 -13.98 -4.33 -27.55
N HIS A 322 -15.26 -4.30 -27.96
CA HIS A 322 -15.74 -3.34 -28.95
C HIS A 322 -15.63 -1.90 -28.44
N GLY A 323 -16.02 -1.64 -27.21
CA GLY A 323 -15.87 -0.32 -26.59
C GLY A 323 -14.42 0.13 -26.47
N MET A 324 -13.53 -0.76 -26.01
CA MET A 324 -12.09 -0.51 -25.89
C MET A 324 -11.43 -0.15 -27.24
N LEU A 325 -11.78 -0.90 -28.30
CA LEU A 325 -11.28 -0.61 -29.67
C LEU A 325 -11.81 0.71 -30.22
N ALA A 326 -12.99 1.17 -29.79
CA ALA A 326 -13.54 2.45 -30.18
C ALA A 326 -12.91 3.61 -29.37
N ASN A 327 -12.85 3.47 -28.05
CA ASN A 327 -12.21 4.41 -27.13
C ASN A 327 -11.93 3.70 -25.78
N PRO A 328 -10.65 3.59 -25.35
CA PRO A 328 -10.30 2.99 -24.05
C PRO A 328 -11.05 3.59 -22.85
N LEU A 329 -11.34 4.89 -22.87
CA LEU A 329 -12.08 5.56 -21.80
C LEU A 329 -13.50 5.01 -21.56
N CYS A 330 -14.02 4.16 -22.45
CA CYS A 330 -15.30 3.49 -22.22
C CYS A 330 -15.25 2.53 -21.01
N TYR A 331 -14.08 1.97 -20.69
CA TYR A 331 -13.94 0.94 -19.66
C TYR A 331 -12.68 1.09 -18.79
N GLU A 332 -11.76 1.99 -19.10
CA GLU A 332 -10.56 2.25 -18.33
C GLU A 332 -10.64 3.62 -17.64
N ILE A 333 -10.57 3.64 -16.32
CA ILE A 333 -10.47 4.85 -15.49
C ILE A 333 -9.02 5.31 -15.30
N MET A 334 -8.07 4.48 -15.67
CA MET A 334 -6.62 4.71 -15.67
C MET A 334 -6.00 3.86 -16.78
N THR A 335 -4.91 4.35 -17.37
CA THR A 335 -4.21 3.58 -18.40
C THR A 335 -3.27 2.54 -17.78
N PRO A 336 -3.00 1.40 -18.45
CA PRO A 336 -2.01 0.43 -17.98
C PRO A 336 -0.63 1.08 -17.71
N ALA A 337 -0.15 1.89 -18.62
CA ALA A 337 1.13 2.59 -18.49
C ALA A 337 1.23 3.48 -17.26
N LEU A 338 0.12 4.07 -16.81
CA LEU A 338 0.08 4.89 -15.59
C LEU A 338 0.57 4.12 -14.36
N VAL A 339 0.30 2.83 -14.30
CA VAL A 339 0.65 1.98 -13.15
C VAL A 339 1.81 1.03 -13.44
N GLY A 340 2.48 1.19 -14.59
CA GLY A 340 3.65 0.41 -14.99
C GLY A 340 3.34 -0.92 -15.68
N VAL A 341 2.10 -1.13 -16.11
CA VAL A 341 1.71 -2.28 -16.95
C VAL A 341 1.94 -1.92 -18.43
N ALA A 342 2.60 -2.80 -19.16
CA ALA A 342 3.03 -2.49 -20.53
C ALA A 342 1.88 -2.15 -21.47
N LYS A 343 0.78 -2.91 -21.45
CA LYS A 343 -0.39 -2.70 -22.33
C LYS A 343 -1.64 -3.42 -21.83
N THR A 344 -2.79 -2.98 -22.35
CA THR A 344 -4.08 -3.67 -22.19
C THR A 344 -4.08 -5.01 -22.94
N HIS A 345 -4.61 -6.06 -22.35
CA HIS A 345 -4.74 -7.37 -22.95
C HIS A 345 -6.16 -7.65 -23.42
N LEU A 346 -6.35 -7.77 -24.75
CA LEU A 346 -7.58 -8.28 -25.33
C LEU A 346 -7.49 -9.81 -25.41
N VAL A 347 -8.02 -10.47 -24.39
CA VAL A 347 -8.03 -11.94 -24.31
C VAL A 347 -9.11 -12.48 -25.24
N LEU A 348 -8.74 -13.38 -26.15
CA LEU A 348 -9.69 -14.05 -27.01
C LEU A 348 -10.19 -15.35 -26.35
N GLY A 349 -11.50 -15.43 -26.16
CA GLY A 349 -12.16 -16.57 -25.51
C GLY A 349 -13.61 -16.68 -25.93
N LYS A 350 -14.36 -17.54 -25.24
CA LYS A 350 -15.75 -17.89 -25.57
C LYS A 350 -16.69 -16.68 -25.73
N HIS A 351 -16.41 -15.58 -25.02
CA HIS A 351 -17.26 -14.39 -25.01
C HIS A 351 -16.77 -13.27 -25.96
N SER A 352 -15.68 -13.51 -26.68
CA SER A 352 -15.11 -12.51 -27.60
C SER A 352 -15.96 -12.36 -28.87
N GLY A 353 -16.11 -11.11 -29.30
CA GLY A 353 -16.88 -10.75 -30.48
C GLY A 353 -16.04 -10.73 -31.78
N ARG A 354 -16.72 -10.55 -32.90
CA ARG A 354 -16.09 -10.45 -34.23
C ARG A 354 -15.08 -9.30 -34.36
N ALA A 355 -15.32 -8.20 -33.66
CA ALA A 355 -14.41 -7.04 -33.67
C ALA A 355 -13.03 -7.39 -33.10
N ALA A 356 -12.99 -8.05 -31.94
CA ALA A 356 -11.74 -8.48 -31.31
C ALA A 356 -11.03 -9.56 -32.15
N LEU A 357 -11.76 -10.53 -32.67
CA LEU A 357 -11.19 -11.55 -33.57
C LEU A 357 -10.57 -10.88 -34.83
N ARG A 358 -11.30 -9.96 -35.47
CA ARG A 358 -10.77 -9.20 -36.60
C ARG A 358 -9.49 -8.48 -36.24
N HIS A 359 -9.51 -7.70 -35.16
CA HIS A 359 -8.37 -6.92 -34.71
C HIS A 359 -7.13 -7.81 -34.48
N ARG A 360 -7.30 -8.95 -33.81
CA ARG A 360 -6.16 -9.87 -33.58
C ARG A 360 -5.68 -10.52 -34.87
N LEU A 361 -6.57 -10.89 -35.76
CA LEU A 361 -6.17 -11.42 -37.07
C LEU A 361 -5.43 -10.39 -37.93
N GLU A 362 -5.83 -9.11 -37.88
CA GLU A 362 -5.13 -8.01 -38.53
C GLU A 362 -3.70 -7.83 -37.97
N GLN A 363 -3.52 -7.90 -36.65
CA GLN A 363 -2.20 -7.91 -36.00
C GLN A 363 -1.35 -9.12 -36.44
N LEU A 364 -1.98 -10.27 -36.68
CA LEU A 364 -1.30 -11.46 -37.19
C LEU A 364 -1.04 -11.42 -38.69
N GLY A 365 -1.37 -10.32 -39.40
CA GLY A 365 -1.13 -10.10 -40.82
C GLY A 365 -2.24 -10.63 -41.74
N PHE A 366 -3.43 -10.92 -41.21
CA PHE A 366 -4.56 -11.38 -42.02
C PHE A 366 -5.59 -10.27 -42.22
N THR A 367 -5.92 -10.00 -43.48
CA THR A 367 -7.01 -9.09 -43.84
C THR A 367 -8.15 -9.90 -44.45
N LEU A 368 -9.30 -9.94 -43.78
CA LEU A 368 -10.46 -10.74 -44.15
C LEU A 368 -11.60 -9.83 -44.63
N SER A 369 -12.29 -10.26 -45.70
CA SER A 369 -13.59 -9.69 -46.06
C SER A 369 -14.63 -9.95 -44.98
N ARG A 370 -15.79 -9.34 -45.11
CA ARG A 370 -16.91 -9.53 -44.16
C ARG A 370 -17.38 -10.98 -44.08
N GLU A 371 -17.47 -11.64 -45.24
CA GLU A 371 -17.89 -13.01 -45.37
C GLU A 371 -16.86 -13.99 -44.80
N GLU A 372 -15.58 -13.78 -45.11
CA GLU A 372 -14.48 -14.59 -44.58
C GLU A 372 -14.36 -14.45 -43.05
N LEU A 373 -14.51 -13.24 -42.51
CA LEU A 373 -14.53 -13.01 -41.08
C LEU A 373 -15.71 -13.75 -40.43
N GLN A 374 -16.90 -13.72 -41.03
CA GLN A 374 -18.06 -14.42 -40.49
C GLN A 374 -17.83 -15.93 -40.43
N GLN A 375 -17.24 -16.53 -41.49
CA GLN A 375 -16.90 -17.96 -41.50
C GLN A 375 -15.83 -18.30 -40.47
N THR A 376 -14.76 -17.48 -40.39
CA THR A 376 -13.70 -17.65 -39.40
C THR A 376 -14.24 -17.52 -37.97
N TYR A 377 -15.18 -16.59 -37.76
CA TYR A 377 -15.81 -16.41 -36.46
C TYR A 377 -16.61 -17.64 -36.01
N TYR A 378 -17.34 -18.31 -36.90
CA TYR A 378 -18.02 -19.59 -36.55
C TYR A 378 -17.01 -20.68 -36.14
N ARG A 379 -15.87 -20.77 -36.84
CA ARG A 379 -14.79 -21.70 -36.47
C ARG A 379 -14.17 -21.33 -35.13
N PHE A 380 -13.98 -20.03 -34.89
CA PHE A 380 -13.49 -19.51 -33.62
C PHE A 380 -14.40 -19.87 -32.43
N VAL A 381 -15.69 -19.65 -32.56
CA VAL A 381 -16.66 -20.02 -31.50
C VAL A 381 -16.62 -21.52 -31.24
N ALA A 382 -16.62 -22.34 -32.28
CA ALA A 382 -16.55 -23.81 -32.13
C ALA A 382 -15.23 -24.26 -31.47
N LEU A 383 -14.12 -23.54 -31.68
CA LEU A 383 -12.85 -23.77 -31.04
C LEU A 383 -12.91 -23.35 -29.56
N ALA A 384 -13.43 -22.16 -29.27
CA ALA A 384 -13.51 -21.58 -27.93
C ALA A 384 -14.47 -22.36 -27.01
N ASP A 385 -15.47 -23.05 -27.56
CA ASP A 385 -16.32 -23.97 -26.80
C ASP A 385 -15.59 -25.25 -26.33
N ARG A 386 -14.46 -25.59 -26.96
CA ARG A 386 -13.67 -26.79 -26.67
C ARG A 386 -12.33 -26.50 -25.99
N LYS A 387 -11.81 -25.28 -26.14
CA LYS A 387 -10.47 -24.89 -25.66
C LYS A 387 -10.57 -23.59 -24.88
N LYS A 388 -10.20 -23.64 -23.58
CA LYS A 388 -10.28 -22.51 -22.67
C LYS A 388 -9.33 -21.37 -23.03
N ASN A 389 -8.08 -21.69 -23.35
CA ASN A 389 -7.05 -20.71 -23.70
C ASN A 389 -6.80 -20.73 -25.20
N ILE A 390 -7.10 -19.65 -25.90
CA ILE A 390 -6.91 -19.51 -27.34
C ILE A 390 -5.60 -18.74 -27.58
N TYR A 391 -4.70 -19.35 -28.32
CA TYR A 391 -3.40 -18.78 -28.68
C TYR A 391 -3.37 -18.37 -30.16
N ASP A 392 -2.42 -17.54 -30.55
CA ASP A 392 -2.27 -17.06 -31.93
C ASP A 392 -2.17 -18.19 -32.96
N GLN A 393 -1.50 -19.29 -32.59
CA GLN A 393 -1.40 -20.47 -33.45
C GLN A 393 -2.78 -21.09 -33.72
N ASP A 394 -3.67 -21.09 -32.75
CA ASP A 394 -5.03 -21.57 -32.90
C ASP A 394 -5.81 -20.68 -33.87
N LEU A 395 -5.62 -19.35 -33.75
CA LEU A 395 -6.26 -18.37 -34.62
C LEU A 395 -5.79 -18.53 -36.07
N VAL A 396 -4.50 -18.71 -36.29
CA VAL A 396 -3.93 -18.99 -37.61
C VAL A 396 -4.53 -20.28 -38.18
N GLY A 397 -4.72 -21.31 -37.32
CA GLY A 397 -5.28 -22.60 -37.73
C GLY A 397 -6.73 -22.57 -38.20
N ILE A 398 -7.55 -21.62 -37.73
CA ILE A 398 -8.95 -21.47 -38.15
C ILE A 398 -9.17 -20.58 -39.37
N VAL A 399 -8.13 -19.80 -39.79
CA VAL A 399 -8.19 -19.02 -41.02
C VAL A 399 -8.21 -19.97 -42.22
N PRO A 400 -9.03 -19.72 -43.28
CA PRO A 400 -9.04 -20.54 -44.48
C PRO A 400 -7.67 -20.61 -45.17
N ASP A 401 -7.30 -21.78 -45.73
CA ASP A 401 -5.98 -22.01 -46.33
C ASP A 401 -5.62 -21.00 -47.41
N GLN A 402 -6.58 -20.66 -48.25
CA GLN A 402 -6.41 -19.66 -49.35
C GLN A 402 -5.99 -18.28 -48.83
N ILE A 403 -6.40 -17.91 -47.61
CA ILE A 403 -6.05 -16.63 -47.00
C ILE A 403 -4.70 -16.76 -46.29
N ARG A 404 -4.37 -17.95 -45.73
CA ARG A 404 -3.06 -18.17 -45.11
C ARG A 404 -1.89 -18.03 -46.09
N GLU A 405 -2.09 -18.39 -47.33
CA GLU A 405 -1.09 -18.25 -48.39
C GLU A 405 -0.83 -16.79 -48.83
N THR A 406 -1.80 -15.89 -48.52
CA THR A 406 -1.69 -14.46 -48.83
C THR A 406 -1.27 -13.61 -47.64
N ARG A 407 -0.79 -14.25 -46.57
CA ARG A 407 -0.38 -13.58 -45.32
C ARG A 407 0.67 -12.50 -45.60
N ARG A 408 0.43 -11.27 -45.19
CA ARG A 408 1.45 -10.22 -45.11
C ARG A 408 2.32 -10.43 -43.86
N GLU A 409 3.55 -9.97 -43.88
CA GLU A 409 4.37 -9.97 -42.69
C GLU A 409 3.61 -9.27 -41.55
N PRO A 410 3.64 -9.82 -40.32
CA PRO A 410 3.03 -9.16 -39.16
C PRO A 410 3.57 -7.74 -39.05
N VAL A 411 2.71 -6.76 -38.79
CA VAL A 411 3.15 -5.41 -38.43
C VAL A 411 3.96 -5.54 -37.15
N ALA A 412 5.26 -5.29 -37.20
CA ALA A 412 6.11 -5.21 -36.02
C ALA A 412 5.50 -4.12 -35.11
N GLU A 413 5.01 -4.50 -33.96
CA GLU A 413 4.72 -3.53 -32.90
C GLU A 413 6.06 -2.86 -32.58
N LEU A 414 6.18 -1.58 -32.78
CA LEU A 414 7.29 -0.78 -32.26
C LEU A 414 7.19 -0.85 -30.75
N ASP A 415 8.22 -1.44 -30.12
CA ASP A 415 8.41 -1.58 -28.67
C ASP A 415 8.29 -0.26 -27.90
#